data_dfdb0809a4818e4f571cc8387aae2bc7
#
_entry.id   dfdb0809a4818e4f571cc8387aae2bc7
#
_cell.length_a   1.000
_cell.length_b   1.000
_cell.length_c   1.000
_cell.angle_alpha   90.00
_cell.angle_beta   90.00
_cell.angle_gamma   90.00
#
_symmetry.space_group_name_H-M   'P 1'
#
loop_
_entity.id
_entity.type
_entity.pdbx_description
1 polymer ?
#
loop_
_entity_poly.entity_id
_entity_poly.type
_entity_poly.pdbx_seq_one_letter_code
_entity_poly.pdbx_strand_id
1 'polypeptide(L)'
;MKKNATIVYTIKRRFVKSDISILDALDYNVFQIQSRPKKTLMSFIINRIKEIIKSIFFLSRSKIVIIWFNDYHAFIPIIFSKLFFKKSVIIVGGYDAIVDMENRHGLFFKKGIRSTLAKINYSLANELWVVHKSLEIGCSYAREKFNIISGIRSFLDNKKIVIKEISTGYD
;
A
#
# COMPACT_ATOMS: atom_id res chain seq x y z
N MET A 1 -4.68 -16.22 -23.32
CA MET A 1 -5.57 -15.70 -22.26
C MET A 1 -4.85 -14.55 -21.53
N LYS A 2 -5.46 -13.38 -21.48
CA LYS A 2 -4.92 -12.26 -20.70
C LYS A 2 -4.75 -12.63 -19.24
N LYS A 3 -3.65 -12.18 -18.64
CA LYS A 3 -3.41 -12.32 -17.19
C LYS A 3 -4.25 -11.30 -16.46
N ASN A 4 -4.68 -11.59 -15.23
CA ASN A 4 -5.41 -10.63 -14.42
C ASN A 4 -4.51 -10.03 -13.34
N ALA A 5 -4.66 -8.72 -13.11
CA ALA A 5 -4.05 -7.99 -11.98
C ALA A 5 -5.14 -7.25 -11.22
N THR A 6 -4.95 -7.03 -9.93
CA THR A 6 -5.81 -6.16 -9.12
C THR A 6 -5.01 -4.99 -8.61
N ILE A 7 -5.51 -3.76 -8.81
CA ILE A 7 -4.98 -2.54 -8.21
C ILE A 7 -5.94 -2.05 -7.12
N VAL A 8 -5.38 -1.79 -5.94
CA VAL A 8 -6.09 -1.27 -4.76
C VAL A 8 -5.59 0.13 -4.45
N TYR A 9 -6.50 1.08 -4.26
CA TYR A 9 -6.15 2.48 -4.00
C TYR A 9 -7.28 3.24 -3.31
N THR A 10 -6.95 4.36 -2.67
CA THR A 10 -7.96 5.26 -2.06
C THR A 10 -8.45 6.32 -3.06
N ILE A 11 -7.51 7.02 -3.70
CA ILE A 11 -7.79 8.08 -4.69
C ILE A 11 -7.09 7.73 -5.99
N LYS A 12 -7.82 7.84 -7.11
CA LYS A 12 -7.28 7.55 -8.45
C LYS A 12 -6.44 8.73 -8.97
N ARG A 13 -5.19 8.82 -8.48
CA ARG A 13 -4.20 9.82 -8.91
C ARG A 13 -3.53 9.43 -10.23
N ARG A 14 -2.66 10.31 -10.77
CA ARG A 14 -1.94 10.08 -12.04
C ARG A 14 -1.14 8.78 -12.01
N PHE A 15 -0.37 8.54 -10.96
CA PHE A 15 0.43 7.32 -10.79
C PHE A 15 -0.42 6.02 -10.85
N VAL A 16 -1.62 6.00 -10.24
CA VAL A 16 -2.53 4.84 -10.35
C VAL A 16 -3.00 4.64 -11.79
N LYS A 17 -3.28 5.74 -12.50
CA LYS A 17 -3.68 5.67 -13.92
C LYS A 17 -2.52 5.17 -14.79
N SER A 18 -1.31 5.63 -14.53
CA SER A 18 -0.10 5.18 -15.21
C SER A 18 0.12 3.67 -15.05
N ASP A 19 0.04 3.17 -13.81
CA ASP A 19 0.19 1.74 -13.56
C ASP A 19 -0.89 0.89 -14.25
N ILE A 20 -2.13 1.38 -14.27
CA ILE A 20 -3.22 0.71 -15.02
C ILE A 20 -2.86 0.64 -16.50
N SER A 21 -2.39 1.75 -17.09
CA SER A 21 -1.99 1.80 -18.50
C SER A 21 -0.80 0.88 -18.80
N ILE A 22 0.19 0.84 -17.91
CA ILE A 22 1.36 -0.06 -18.05
C ILE A 22 0.90 -1.53 -17.99
N LEU A 23 0.05 -1.89 -17.04
CA LEU A 23 -0.47 -3.25 -16.93
C LEU A 23 -1.31 -3.65 -18.15
N ASP A 24 -2.11 -2.74 -18.70
CA ASP A 24 -2.89 -2.99 -19.91
C ASP A 24 -1.95 -3.18 -21.11
N ALA A 25 -0.92 -2.37 -21.25
CA ALA A 25 0.12 -2.52 -22.28
C ALA A 25 0.91 -3.84 -22.15
N LEU A 26 1.01 -4.39 -20.94
CA LEU A 26 1.60 -5.70 -20.65
C LEU A 26 0.60 -6.86 -20.76
N ASP A 27 -0.55 -6.63 -21.40
CA ASP A 27 -1.62 -7.59 -21.65
C ASP A 27 -2.26 -8.16 -20.37
N TYR A 28 -2.38 -7.32 -19.31
CA TYR A 28 -3.16 -7.65 -18.14
C TYR A 28 -4.58 -7.08 -18.22
N ASN A 29 -5.55 -7.86 -17.77
CA ASN A 29 -6.89 -7.36 -17.44
C ASN A 29 -6.87 -6.82 -16.00
N VAL A 30 -7.14 -5.51 -15.80
CA VAL A 30 -6.93 -4.84 -14.53
C VAL A 30 -8.24 -4.65 -13.76
N PHE A 31 -8.41 -5.39 -12.68
CA PHE A 31 -9.46 -5.15 -11.70
C PHE A 31 -9.09 -4.01 -10.75
N GLN A 32 -10.07 -3.19 -10.35
CA GLN A 32 -9.84 -2.03 -9.51
C GLN A 32 -10.68 -2.09 -8.24
N ILE A 33 -10.02 -1.97 -7.08
CA ILE A 33 -10.67 -1.83 -5.77
C ILE A 33 -10.36 -0.43 -5.25
N GLN A 34 -11.37 0.44 -5.28
CA GLN A 34 -11.24 1.78 -4.70
C GLN A 34 -11.85 1.83 -3.31
N SER A 35 -11.02 2.19 -2.32
CA SER A 35 -11.41 2.35 -0.92
C SER A 35 -11.46 3.82 -0.52
N ARG A 36 -12.56 4.50 -0.78
CA ARG A 36 -12.72 5.91 -0.41
C ARG A 36 -12.94 6.08 1.09
N PRO A 37 -12.32 7.08 1.74
CA PRO A 37 -12.64 7.44 3.12
C PRO A 37 -14.13 7.73 3.28
N LYS A 38 -14.70 7.32 4.41
CA LYS A 38 -16.13 7.52 4.73
C LYS A 38 -16.28 8.34 5.99
N LYS A 39 -17.30 9.23 6.01
CA LYS A 39 -17.54 10.13 7.14
C LYS A 39 -18.34 9.47 8.27
N THR A 40 -19.20 8.50 7.96
CA THR A 40 -20.07 7.85 8.95
C THR A 40 -19.66 6.40 9.17
N LEU A 41 -19.84 5.87 10.39
CA LEU A 41 -19.54 4.50 10.75
C LEU A 41 -20.32 3.50 9.87
N MET A 42 -21.60 3.73 9.63
CA MET A 42 -22.42 2.85 8.80
C MET A 42 -21.88 2.77 7.36
N SER A 43 -21.56 3.92 6.76
CA SER A 43 -21.01 3.95 5.41
C SER A 43 -19.60 3.32 5.35
N PHE A 44 -18.83 3.39 6.43
CA PHE A 44 -17.56 2.70 6.56
C PHE A 44 -17.75 1.17 6.57
N ILE A 45 -18.66 0.64 7.39
CA ILE A 45 -18.96 -0.79 7.47
C ILE A 45 -19.45 -1.33 6.13
N ILE A 46 -20.41 -0.66 5.50
CA ILE A 46 -20.93 -1.06 4.18
C ILE A 46 -19.79 -1.11 3.15
N ASN A 47 -18.90 -0.13 3.20
CA ASN A 47 -17.76 -0.09 2.28
C ASN A 47 -16.78 -1.26 2.52
N ARG A 48 -16.54 -1.63 3.80
CA ARG A 48 -15.71 -2.80 4.13
C ARG A 48 -16.33 -4.10 3.59
N ILE A 49 -17.64 -4.29 3.72
CA ILE A 49 -18.35 -5.45 3.17
C ILE A 49 -18.18 -5.50 1.64
N LYS A 50 -18.37 -4.37 0.95
CA LYS A 50 -18.17 -4.30 -0.51
C LYS A 50 -16.72 -4.61 -0.91
N GLU A 51 -15.75 -4.19 -0.13
CA GLU A 51 -14.33 -4.50 -0.38
C GLU A 51 -14.01 -5.98 -0.15
N ILE A 52 -14.61 -6.62 0.86
CA ILE A 52 -14.48 -8.06 1.07
C ILE A 52 -15.00 -8.81 -0.16
N ILE A 53 -16.21 -8.50 -0.62
CA ILE A 53 -16.82 -9.15 -1.79
C ILE A 53 -15.95 -8.95 -3.03
N LYS A 54 -15.51 -7.72 -3.30
CA LYS A 54 -14.62 -7.42 -4.43
C LYS A 54 -13.28 -8.14 -4.31
N SER A 55 -12.71 -8.20 -3.11
CA SER A 55 -11.45 -8.89 -2.86
C SER A 55 -11.58 -10.39 -3.16
N ILE A 56 -12.62 -11.05 -2.67
CA ILE A 56 -12.87 -12.46 -2.97
C ILE A 56 -12.95 -12.67 -4.50
N PHE A 57 -13.75 -11.87 -5.18
CA PHE A 57 -14.01 -12.06 -6.61
C PHE A 57 -12.81 -11.71 -7.50
N PHE A 58 -12.12 -10.59 -7.25
CA PHE A 58 -11.03 -10.12 -8.09
C PHE A 58 -9.71 -10.81 -7.77
N LEU A 59 -9.38 -10.96 -6.48
CA LEU A 59 -8.10 -11.52 -6.08
C LEU A 59 -8.01 -13.01 -6.37
N SER A 60 -9.09 -13.78 -6.22
CA SER A 60 -9.11 -15.20 -6.60
C SER A 60 -8.67 -15.42 -8.05
N ARG A 61 -8.97 -14.48 -8.95
CA ARG A 61 -8.67 -14.52 -10.39
C ARG A 61 -7.37 -13.82 -10.79
N SER A 62 -6.77 -13.02 -9.90
CA SER A 62 -5.57 -12.24 -10.19
C SER A 62 -4.29 -13.05 -9.98
N LYS A 63 -3.24 -12.74 -10.74
CA LYS A 63 -1.87 -13.21 -10.50
C LYS A 63 -1.11 -12.33 -9.52
N ILE A 64 -1.36 -11.01 -9.59
CA ILE A 64 -0.70 -10.01 -8.78
C ILE A 64 -1.70 -9.00 -8.23
N VAL A 65 -1.45 -8.54 -7.02
CA VAL A 65 -2.22 -7.50 -6.32
C VAL A 65 -1.28 -6.37 -5.98
N ILE A 66 -1.55 -5.19 -6.53
CA ILE A 66 -0.75 -3.98 -6.31
C ILE A 66 -1.58 -3.02 -5.47
N ILE A 67 -1.03 -2.56 -4.36
CA ILE A 67 -1.70 -1.70 -3.39
C ILE A 67 -0.94 -0.40 -3.28
N TRP A 68 -1.58 0.71 -3.64
CA TRP A 68 -1.04 2.05 -3.49
C TRP A 68 -1.26 2.57 -2.09
N PHE A 69 -0.17 2.86 -1.41
CA PHE A 69 -0.04 3.27 -0.03
C PHE A 69 -0.52 2.21 0.98
N ASN A 70 0.13 2.19 2.12
CA ASN A 70 -0.26 1.31 3.22
C ASN A 70 -1.12 2.07 4.22
N ASP A 71 -2.34 1.55 4.44
CA ASP A 71 -3.25 2.03 5.47
C ASP A 71 -4.31 0.94 5.71
N TYR A 72 -5.36 1.24 6.49
CA TYR A 72 -6.47 0.32 6.75
C TYR A 72 -7.10 -0.31 5.50
N HIS A 73 -7.08 0.37 4.35
CA HIS A 73 -7.62 -0.15 3.09
C HIS A 73 -6.79 -1.28 2.48
N ALA A 74 -5.53 -1.41 2.86
CA ALA A 74 -4.66 -2.48 2.38
C ALA A 74 -4.94 -3.81 3.09
N PHE A 75 -5.53 -3.79 4.30
CA PHE A 75 -5.64 -4.95 5.17
C PHE A 75 -6.45 -6.10 4.54
N ILE A 76 -7.68 -5.81 4.09
CA ILE A 76 -8.53 -6.82 3.46
C ILE A 76 -7.87 -7.42 2.22
N PRO A 77 -7.39 -6.64 1.23
CA PRO A 77 -6.69 -7.18 0.07
C PRO A 77 -5.45 -8.01 0.41
N ILE A 78 -4.66 -7.61 1.40
CA ILE A 78 -3.46 -8.37 1.80
C ILE A 78 -3.84 -9.73 2.39
N ILE A 79 -4.83 -9.80 3.28
CA ILE A 79 -5.31 -11.05 3.86
C ILE A 79 -5.80 -12.00 2.75
N PHE A 80 -6.65 -11.51 1.85
CA PHE A 80 -7.14 -12.34 0.74
C PHE A 80 -6.04 -12.71 -0.27
N SER A 81 -5.04 -11.86 -0.47
CA SER A 81 -3.87 -12.22 -1.29
C SER A 81 -3.13 -13.42 -0.69
N LYS A 82 -2.94 -13.43 0.62
CA LYS A 82 -2.35 -14.60 1.30
C LYS A 82 -3.23 -15.83 1.21
N LEU A 83 -4.54 -15.70 1.48
CA LEU A 83 -5.49 -16.81 1.44
C LEU A 83 -5.55 -17.47 0.05
N PHE A 84 -5.49 -16.67 -1.02
CA PHE A 84 -5.52 -17.17 -2.39
C PHE A 84 -4.14 -17.40 -3.00
N PHE A 85 -3.05 -17.35 -2.21
CA PHE A 85 -1.66 -17.53 -2.68
C PHE A 85 -1.28 -16.60 -3.83
N LYS A 86 -1.72 -15.33 -3.77
CA LYS A 86 -1.42 -14.33 -4.81
C LYS A 86 -0.22 -13.49 -4.41
N LYS A 87 0.59 -13.12 -5.40
CA LYS A 87 1.67 -12.17 -5.19
C LYS A 87 1.08 -10.80 -4.84
N SER A 88 1.46 -10.23 -3.71
CA SER A 88 1.02 -8.93 -3.24
C SER A 88 2.19 -7.96 -3.11
N VAL A 89 1.99 -6.75 -3.60
CA VAL A 89 2.96 -5.66 -3.60
C VAL A 89 2.30 -4.44 -2.97
N ILE A 90 2.98 -3.79 -2.01
CA ILE A 90 2.57 -2.49 -1.50
C ILE A 90 3.54 -1.45 -2.03
N ILE A 91 3.01 -0.42 -2.71
CA ILE A 91 3.78 0.74 -3.15
C ILE A 91 3.75 1.79 -2.06
N VAL A 92 4.92 2.15 -1.58
CA VAL A 92 5.15 3.07 -0.45
C VAL A 92 5.53 4.43 -0.98
N GLY A 93 4.71 5.43 -0.71
CA GLY A 93 4.84 6.74 -1.34
C GLY A 93 5.16 7.90 -0.40
N GLY A 94 5.39 7.67 0.88
CA GLY A 94 5.80 8.72 1.82
C GLY A 94 5.05 8.71 3.15
N TYR A 95 3.80 9.19 3.21
CA TYR A 95 2.98 9.24 4.44
C TYR A 95 3.01 7.94 5.24
N ASP A 96 3.03 6.81 4.56
CA ASP A 96 3.04 5.46 5.09
C ASP A 96 4.43 4.94 5.51
N ALA A 97 5.48 5.76 5.35
CA ALA A 97 6.86 5.45 5.75
C ALA A 97 7.55 6.58 6.53
N ILE A 98 6.81 7.61 6.96
CA ILE A 98 7.38 8.74 7.70
C ILE A 98 6.61 9.03 9.00
N VAL A 99 7.32 9.64 9.96
CA VAL A 99 6.78 10.31 11.14
C VAL A 99 7.41 11.68 11.24
N ASP A 100 6.61 12.71 11.10
CA ASP A 100 6.97 14.10 11.33
C ASP A 100 6.49 14.50 12.71
N MET A 101 7.43 14.70 13.63
CA MET A 101 7.12 14.99 15.03
C MET A 101 6.59 16.40 15.23
N GLU A 102 7.06 17.35 14.43
CA GLU A 102 6.65 18.76 14.51
C GLU A 102 5.23 18.97 13.97
N ASN A 103 4.97 18.46 12.77
CA ASN A 103 3.67 18.60 12.13
C ASN A 103 2.66 17.51 12.55
N ARG A 104 3.04 16.61 13.45
CA ARG A 104 2.21 15.50 13.93
C ARG A 104 1.62 14.67 12.78
N HIS A 105 2.45 14.40 11.77
CA HIS A 105 2.05 13.78 10.52
C HIS A 105 2.74 12.43 10.30
N GLY A 106 2.10 11.56 9.51
CA GLY A 106 2.60 10.22 9.20
C GLY A 106 1.76 9.11 9.82
N LEU A 107 1.75 7.96 9.17
CA LEU A 107 0.94 6.81 9.55
C LEU A 107 1.31 6.26 10.95
N PHE A 108 2.59 6.33 11.29
CA PHE A 108 3.12 5.80 12.55
C PHE A 108 3.26 6.85 13.65
N PHE A 109 2.84 8.09 13.41
CA PHE A 109 2.87 9.15 14.43
C PHE A 109 2.02 8.78 15.65
N LYS A 110 0.80 8.28 15.42
CA LYS A 110 -0.08 7.82 16.50
C LYS A 110 -0.02 6.30 16.61
N LYS A 111 0.36 5.80 17.77
CA LYS A 111 0.19 4.37 18.11
C LYS A 111 -1.31 4.06 18.18
N GLY A 112 -1.78 3.03 17.47
CA GLY A 112 -3.18 2.64 17.47
C GLY A 112 -3.48 1.56 16.43
N ILE A 113 -4.75 1.19 16.31
CA ILE A 113 -5.21 0.13 15.38
C ILE A 113 -4.68 0.36 13.97
N ARG A 114 -4.69 1.60 13.49
CA ARG A 114 -4.29 1.96 12.13
C ARG A 114 -2.81 1.68 11.87
N SER A 115 -1.92 2.09 12.77
CA SER A 115 -0.48 1.83 12.67
C SER A 115 -0.16 0.34 12.86
N THR A 116 -0.90 -0.36 13.73
CA THR A 116 -0.77 -1.81 13.91
C THR A 116 -1.16 -2.57 12.65
N LEU A 117 -2.30 -2.25 12.05
CA LEU A 117 -2.72 -2.86 10.78
C LEU A 117 -1.71 -2.59 9.66
N ALA A 118 -1.14 -1.39 9.62
CA ALA A 118 -0.12 -1.07 8.63
C ALA A 118 1.16 -1.92 8.79
N LYS A 119 1.62 -2.16 10.02
CA LYS A 119 2.74 -3.08 10.29
C LYS A 119 2.42 -4.51 9.85
N ILE A 120 1.21 -4.98 10.14
CA ILE A 120 0.74 -6.31 9.71
C ILE A 120 0.73 -6.39 8.19
N ASN A 121 0.19 -5.38 7.49
CA ASN A 121 0.15 -5.34 6.03
C ASN A 121 1.56 -5.44 5.44
N TYR A 122 2.51 -4.67 5.94
CA TYR A 122 3.90 -4.73 5.50
C TYR A 122 4.51 -6.12 5.74
N SER A 123 4.27 -6.72 6.90
CA SER A 123 4.81 -8.04 7.23
C SER A 123 4.21 -9.17 6.38
N LEU A 124 2.99 -9.01 5.92
CA LEU A 124 2.27 -10.00 5.11
C LEU A 124 2.48 -9.83 3.61
N ALA A 125 2.83 -8.64 3.13
CA ALA A 125 3.09 -8.41 1.71
C ALA A 125 4.26 -9.26 1.22
N ASN A 126 4.25 -9.65 -0.06
CA ASN A 126 5.36 -10.37 -0.66
C ASN A 126 6.54 -9.45 -0.96
N GLU A 127 6.23 -8.24 -1.43
CA GLU A 127 7.23 -7.21 -1.74
C GLU A 127 6.70 -5.84 -1.32
N LEU A 128 7.62 -4.95 -0.94
CA LEU A 128 7.36 -3.53 -0.75
C LEU A 128 8.13 -2.77 -1.82
N TRP A 129 7.44 -1.93 -2.56
CA TRP A 129 8.06 -1.09 -3.56
C TRP A 129 8.09 0.35 -3.08
N VAL A 130 9.28 0.88 -2.85
CA VAL A 130 9.48 2.26 -2.41
C VAL A 130 9.74 3.16 -3.60
N VAL A 131 9.12 4.32 -3.65
CA VAL A 131 9.31 5.31 -4.73
C VAL A 131 10.62 6.08 -4.59
N HIS A 132 11.30 5.94 -3.46
CA HIS A 132 12.62 6.53 -3.22
C HIS A 132 13.32 5.76 -2.09
N LYS A 133 14.64 5.61 -2.18
CA LYS A 133 15.46 4.84 -1.23
C LYS A 133 15.32 5.30 0.22
N SER A 134 15.14 6.59 0.46
CA SER A 134 14.92 7.14 1.81
C SER A 134 13.65 6.58 2.48
N LEU A 135 12.68 6.08 1.74
CA LEU A 135 11.50 5.43 2.29
C LEU A 135 11.77 3.99 2.75
N GLU A 136 12.89 3.39 2.35
CA GLU A 136 13.36 2.12 2.91
C GLU A 136 14.18 2.34 4.18
N ILE A 137 15.29 3.06 4.07
CA ILE A 137 16.34 3.15 5.10
C ILE A 137 16.28 4.40 5.97
N GLY A 138 15.48 5.39 5.56
CA GLY A 138 15.41 6.70 6.21
C GLY A 138 16.39 7.72 5.62
N CYS A 139 16.29 8.94 6.14
CA CYS A 139 17.13 10.07 5.78
C CYS A 139 17.68 10.72 7.05
N SER A 140 18.99 10.65 7.28
CA SER A 140 19.66 11.24 8.46
C SER A 140 19.48 12.75 8.52
N TYR A 141 19.64 13.44 7.40
CA TYR A 141 19.44 14.88 7.30
C TYR A 141 18.03 15.33 7.72
N ALA A 142 17.00 14.61 7.27
CA ALA A 142 15.63 14.90 7.65
C ALA A 142 15.37 14.66 9.15
N ARG A 143 16.02 13.66 9.74
CA ARG A 143 15.94 13.36 11.16
C ARG A 143 16.62 14.44 12.02
N GLU A 144 17.82 14.85 11.63
CA GLU A 144 18.61 15.80 12.40
C GLU A 144 18.05 17.23 12.29
N LYS A 145 17.66 17.66 11.10
CA LYS A 145 17.23 19.04 10.83
C LYS A 145 15.74 19.29 11.11
N PHE A 146 14.88 18.29 10.87
CA PHE A 146 13.42 18.46 10.89
C PHE A 146 12.70 17.48 11.84
N ASN A 147 13.46 16.71 12.64
CA ASN A 147 12.91 15.69 13.53
C ASN A 147 11.92 14.73 12.81
N ILE A 148 12.21 14.42 11.54
CA ILE A 148 11.42 13.49 10.74
C ILE A 148 12.06 12.11 10.79
N ILE A 149 11.34 11.12 11.33
CA ILE A 149 11.74 9.72 11.27
C ILE A 149 11.16 9.15 9.97
N SER A 150 12.01 8.65 9.10
CA SER A 150 11.62 8.04 7.82
C SER A 150 12.20 6.65 7.67
N GLY A 151 11.67 5.93 6.67
CA GLY A 151 12.11 4.59 6.33
C GLY A 151 11.30 3.48 6.98
N ILE A 152 10.77 2.57 6.16
CA ILE A 152 9.96 1.44 6.60
C ILE A 152 10.70 0.59 7.63
N ARG A 153 12.02 0.41 7.45
CA ARG A 153 12.84 -0.40 8.35
C ARG A 153 12.89 0.13 9.79
N SER A 154 12.62 1.44 9.98
CA SER A 154 12.51 2.04 11.32
C SER A 154 11.23 1.62 12.05
N PHE A 155 10.24 1.12 11.34
CA PHE A 155 8.91 0.77 11.88
C PHE A 155 8.62 -0.73 11.89
N LEU A 156 9.48 -1.54 11.26
CA LEU A 156 9.29 -2.98 11.11
C LEU A 156 10.37 -3.76 11.84
N ASP A 157 9.94 -4.72 12.65
CA ASP A 157 10.83 -5.64 13.34
C ASP A 157 11.36 -6.76 12.40
N ASN A 158 10.67 -7.00 11.28
CA ASN A 158 11.01 -8.05 10.33
C ASN A 158 11.97 -7.56 9.23
N LYS A 159 13.25 -7.93 9.35
CA LYS A 159 14.31 -7.60 8.38
C LYS A 159 14.27 -8.43 7.06
N LYS A 160 13.44 -9.48 7.00
CA LYS A 160 13.39 -10.40 5.84
C LYS A 160 12.48 -9.95 4.70
N ILE A 161 11.79 -8.82 4.84
CA ILE A 161 10.87 -8.31 3.81
C ILE A 161 11.67 -7.84 2.61
N VAL A 162 11.26 -8.28 1.41
CA VAL A 162 11.85 -7.84 0.14
C VAL A 162 11.37 -6.42 -0.15
N ILE A 163 12.31 -5.47 -0.19
CA ILE A 163 12.05 -4.07 -0.52
C ILE A 163 12.78 -3.75 -1.82
N LYS A 164 12.07 -3.12 -2.76
CA LYS A 164 12.63 -2.69 -4.06
C LYS A 164 12.35 -1.20 -4.25
N GLU A 165 13.34 -0.48 -4.74
CA GLU A 165 13.14 0.87 -5.23
C GLU A 165 12.57 0.81 -6.65
N ILE A 166 11.54 1.60 -6.90
CA ILE A 166 10.93 1.75 -8.22
C ILE A 166 11.03 3.20 -8.67
N SER A 167 11.38 3.41 -9.93
CA SER A 167 11.24 4.72 -10.56
C SER A 167 9.74 4.96 -10.82
N THR A 168 9.21 6.04 -10.28
CA THR A 168 7.82 6.48 -10.55
C THR A 168 7.77 7.34 -11.78
N GLY A 169 8.47 7.01 -12.84
CA GLY A 169 8.38 7.58 -14.20
C GLY A 169 7.57 8.88 -14.38
N TYR A 170 7.96 9.94 -13.66
CA TYR A 170 7.50 11.29 -13.92
C TYR A 170 8.67 12.03 -14.58
N ASP A 171 8.77 11.90 -15.87
CA ASP A 171 9.43 12.88 -16.72
C ASP A 171 8.40 13.92 -17.16
#